data_0724fd3e911e0ddfa4cd68c536ca908b
#
_entry.id   0724fd3e911e0ddfa4cd68c536ca908b
#
_cell.length_a   1.000
_cell.length_b   1.000
_cell.length_c   1.000
_cell.angle_alpha   90.00
_cell.angle_beta   90.00
_cell.angle_gamma   90.00
#
_symmetry.space_group_name_H-M   'P 1'
#
loop_
_entity.id
_entity.type
_entity.pdbx_description
1 polymer ?
#
loop_
_entity_poly.entity_id
_entity_poly.type
_entity_poly.pdbx_seq_one_letter_code
_entity_poly.pdbx_strand_id
1 'polypeptide(L)'
;MQKTRKITLYENKTQLIISAIDKIVVEIFNKKENDKQAQSILLTGCSALTGTTSTCIGLAIAVANTQRKTLLIDCDMRKIVKYKKLNEQATTGLSDFLSQEHLQEIMKPEEVFYETNIENLTYIPCGAKTDNPTRLLCSTKMEELLKVANENYDCIIFDFPSLTIVPDAQTLFPVVDGIILLSALGETRKSQIKEVKFRVKPYHDKYYGMIVNKIPLDMYRSNAKDYDYYFINQDGEQKLNGSPAHKKYMEETERRTK
;
A
#
# COMPACT_ATOMS: atom_id res chain seq x y z
N MET A 1 -5.17 16.39 28.59
CA MET A 1 -5.08 15.06 27.96
C MET A 1 -5.53 15.21 26.52
N GLN A 2 -4.63 15.16 25.56
CA GLN A 2 -4.99 15.14 24.13
C GLN A 2 -5.80 13.86 23.87
N LYS A 3 -7.00 14.02 23.34
CA LYS A 3 -7.87 12.88 22.98
C LYS A 3 -7.19 12.11 21.85
N THR A 4 -6.69 10.92 22.13
CA THR A 4 -6.03 10.07 21.13
C THR A 4 -7.01 9.82 19.98
N ARG A 5 -6.66 10.28 18.80
CA ARG A 5 -7.48 10.13 17.60
C ARG A 5 -7.26 8.71 17.06
N LYS A 6 -8.32 7.89 16.97
CA LYS A 6 -8.24 6.49 16.52
C LYS A 6 -9.04 6.26 15.26
N ILE A 7 -8.45 5.48 14.33
CA ILE A 7 -9.10 4.99 13.11
C ILE A 7 -8.97 3.46 13.08
N THR A 8 -10.05 2.78 12.68
CA THR A 8 -10.04 1.33 12.50
C THR A 8 -9.74 0.99 11.05
N LEU A 9 -8.65 0.27 10.81
CA LEU A 9 -8.30 -0.30 9.51
C LEU A 9 -8.78 -1.73 9.43
N TYR A 10 -9.25 -2.13 8.25
CA TYR A 10 -9.65 -3.50 7.98
C TYR A 10 -8.45 -4.34 7.55
N GLU A 11 -8.19 -5.41 8.28
CA GLU A 11 -7.18 -6.41 7.96
C GLU A 11 -7.77 -7.52 7.09
N ASN A 12 -7.16 -7.81 5.95
CA ASN A 12 -7.52 -8.97 5.16
C ASN A 12 -6.88 -10.22 5.76
N LYS A 13 -7.73 -11.19 6.17
CA LYS A 13 -7.28 -12.44 6.81
C LYS A 13 -7.08 -13.60 5.84
N THR A 14 -7.20 -13.37 4.53
CA THR A 14 -6.99 -14.41 3.53
C THR A 14 -5.50 -14.72 3.41
N GLN A 15 -5.08 -15.92 3.75
CA GLN A 15 -3.68 -16.35 3.77
C GLN A 15 -2.95 -16.11 2.43
N LEU A 16 -3.65 -16.27 1.31
CA LEU A 16 -3.12 -15.96 -0.04
C LEU A 16 -2.67 -14.51 -0.19
N ILE A 17 -3.50 -13.58 0.29
CA ILE A 17 -3.22 -12.15 0.19
C ILE A 17 -2.10 -11.77 1.16
N ILE A 18 -2.13 -12.32 2.38
CA ILE A 18 -1.06 -12.12 3.37
C ILE A 18 0.28 -12.55 2.76
N SER A 19 0.38 -13.78 2.26
CA SER A 19 1.63 -14.30 1.67
C SER A 19 2.10 -13.52 0.43
N ALA A 20 1.17 -13.00 -0.37
CA ALA A 20 1.53 -12.13 -1.50
C ALA A 20 2.09 -10.78 -1.03
N ILE A 21 1.53 -10.21 0.02
CA ILE A 21 2.01 -8.96 0.62
C ILE A 21 3.36 -9.18 1.32
N ASP A 22 3.54 -10.28 2.04
CA ASP A 22 4.81 -10.60 2.70
C ASP A 22 5.98 -10.67 1.71
N LYS A 23 5.76 -11.21 0.50
CA LYS A 23 6.77 -11.17 -0.57
C LYS A 23 7.15 -9.74 -0.96
N ILE A 24 6.18 -8.82 -1.02
CA ILE A 24 6.43 -7.41 -1.32
C ILE A 24 7.23 -6.77 -0.18
N VAL A 25 6.91 -7.08 1.08
CA VAL A 25 7.65 -6.60 2.26
C VAL A 25 9.12 -7.01 2.18
N VAL A 26 9.39 -8.29 1.87
CA VAL A 26 10.77 -8.80 1.69
C VAL A 26 11.51 -8.04 0.60
N GLU A 27 10.88 -7.83 -0.56
CA GLU A 27 11.50 -7.06 -1.67
C GLU A 27 11.79 -5.62 -1.30
N ILE A 28 10.91 -4.97 -0.54
CA ILE A 28 11.11 -3.60 -0.06
C ILE A 28 12.34 -3.53 0.86
N PHE A 29 12.41 -4.44 1.85
CA PHE A 29 13.52 -4.41 2.81
C PHE A 29 14.86 -4.83 2.22
N ASN A 30 14.87 -5.72 1.22
CA ASN A 30 16.09 -6.07 0.50
C ASN A 30 16.69 -4.89 -0.28
N LYS A 31 15.88 -3.87 -0.60
CA LYS A 31 16.31 -2.65 -1.30
C LYS A 31 16.59 -1.46 -0.37
N LYS A 32 16.40 -1.64 0.94
CA LYS A 32 16.68 -0.57 1.91
C LYS A 32 18.19 -0.28 1.95
N GLU A 33 18.56 0.98 1.79
CA GLU A 33 19.92 1.45 2.08
C GLU A 33 20.17 1.41 3.60
N ASN A 34 21.30 0.82 4.01
CA ASN A 34 21.57 0.55 5.43
C ASN A 34 21.69 1.80 6.32
N ASP A 35 21.97 2.97 5.74
CA ASP A 35 22.21 4.20 6.49
C ASP A 35 20.97 5.09 6.64
N LYS A 36 19.82 4.72 6.07
CA LYS A 36 18.59 5.52 6.18
C LYS A 36 17.77 5.14 7.39
N GLN A 37 17.31 6.16 8.15
CA GLN A 37 16.44 5.99 9.30
C GLN A 37 15.06 5.46 8.89
N ALA A 38 14.39 6.10 7.94
CA ALA A 38 13.11 5.70 7.39
C ALA A 38 13.22 5.21 5.94
N GLN A 39 12.32 4.32 5.54
CA GLN A 39 12.13 3.93 4.14
C GLN A 39 10.78 4.41 3.64
N SER A 40 10.78 5.22 2.60
CA SER A 40 9.57 5.82 2.02
C SER A 40 9.18 5.16 0.70
N ILE A 41 7.96 4.61 0.64
CA ILE A 41 7.46 3.85 -0.52
C ILE A 41 6.17 4.48 -1.04
N LEU A 42 6.15 4.80 -2.31
CA LEU A 42 4.99 5.35 -2.99
C LEU A 42 4.33 4.29 -3.86
N LEU A 43 3.02 4.12 -3.71
CA LEU A 43 2.22 3.25 -4.56
C LEU A 43 1.25 4.08 -5.39
N THR A 44 1.16 3.78 -6.69
CA THR A 44 0.19 4.42 -7.61
C THR A 44 -0.30 3.43 -8.67
N GLY A 45 -1.53 3.60 -9.12
CA GLY A 45 -2.15 2.72 -10.12
C GLY A 45 -1.79 3.09 -11.56
N CYS A 46 -1.66 2.08 -12.42
CA CYS A 46 -1.59 2.26 -13.87
C CYS A 46 -2.97 2.56 -14.51
N SER A 47 -4.06 2.37 -13.77
CA SER A 47 -5.43 2.74 -14.16
C SER A 47 -6.28 2.97 -12.90
N ALA A 48 -7.49 3.49 -13.05
CA ALA A 48 -8.41 3.59 -11.93
C ALA A 48 -8.75 2.20 -11.37
N LEU A 49 -9.12 2.17 -10.10
CA LEU A 49 -9.64 0.97 -9.42
C LEU A 49 -8.70 -0.24 -9.44
N THR A 50 -7.40 -0.05 -9.57
CA THR A 50 -6.40 -1.15 -9.49
C THR A 50 -6.28 -1.77 -8.10
N GLY A 51 -6.90 -1.17 -7.07
CA GLY A 51 -6.83 -1.63 -5.68
C GLY A 51 -5.63 -1.07 -4.93
N THR A 52 -5.09 0.10 -5.34
CA THR A 52 -3.92 0.75 -4.73
C THR A 52 -4.11 0.94 -3.23
N THR A 53 -5.19 1.58 -2.81
CA THR A 53 -5.50 1.82 -1.38
C THR A 53 -5.54 0.52 -0.56
N SER A 54 -6.23 -0.51 -1.06
CA SER A 54 -6.30 -1.80 -0.34
C SER A 54 -4.92 -2.46 -0.22
N THR A 55 -4.07 -2.33 -1.25
CA THR A 55 -2.70 -2.84 -1.24
C THR A 55 -1.83 -2.03 -0.28
N CYS A 56 -1.95 -0.69 -0.25
CA CYS A 56 -1.24 0.18 0.70
C CYS A 56 -1.59 -0.17 2.15
N ILE A 57 -2.88 -0.35 2.45
CA ILE A 57 -3.34 -0.74 3.80
C ILE A 57 -2.76 -2.11 4.18
N GLY A 58 -2.89 -3.12 3.31
CA GLY A 58 -2.34 -4.45 3.58
C GLY A 58 -0.83 -4.44 3.77
N LEU A 59 -0.10 -3.68 2.95
CA LEU A 59 1.35 -3.52 3.06
C LEU A 59 1.73 -2.81 4.37
N ALA A 60 1.03 -1.74 4.74
CA ALA A 60 1.28 -1.00 5.98
C ALA A 60 1.06 -1.89 7.23
N ILE A 61 -0.01 -2.71 7.23
CA ILE A 61 -0.27 -3.68 8.29
C ILE A 61 0.86 -4.72 8.36
N ALA A 62 1.27 -5.28 7.21
CA ALA A 62 2.32 -6.30 7.17
C ALA A 62 3.66 -5.75 7.67
N VAL A 63 4.03 -4.51 7.28
CA VAL A 63 5.24 -3.85 7.78
C VAL A 63 5.15 -3.58 9.28
N ALA A 64 4.03 -3.06 9.79
CA ALA A 64 3.82 -2.79 11.21
C ALA A 64 3.92 -4.07 12.07
N ASN A 65 3.42 -5.20 11.56
CA ASN A 65 3.52 -6.51 12.19
C ASN A 65 4.97 -7.00 12.33
N THR A 66 5.93 -6.42 11.59
CA THR A 66 7.37 -6.65 11.81
C THR A 66 7.98 -5.79 12.92
N GLN A 67 7.15 -5.18 13.78
CA GLN A 67 7.54 -4.28 14.88
C GLN A 67 8.20 -2.97 14.41
N ARG A 68 7.97 -2.55 13.15
CA ARG A 68 8.44 -1.27 12.62
C ARG A 68 7.36 -0.20 12.74
N LYS A 69 7.73 0.96 13.25
CA LYS A 69 6.84 2.13 13.27
C LYS A 69 6.52 2.55 11.85
N THR A 70 5.29 2.33 11.44
CA THR A 70 4.83 2.51 10.07
C THR A 70 3.83 3.65 9.98
N LEU A 71 4.00 4.52 8.99
CA LEU A 71 3.07 5.60 8.67
C LEU A 71 2.46 5.35 7.30
N LEU A 72 1.12 5.29 7.24
CA LEU A 72 0.36 5.25 5.99
C LEU A 72 -0.25 6.63 5.74
N ILE A 73 0.02 7.22 4.58
CA ILE A 73 -0.49 8.54 4.19
C ILE A 73 -1.39 8.39 2.96
N ASP A 74 -2.67 8.75 3.10
CA ASP A 74 -3.62 8.82 1.99
C ASP A 74 -3.47 10.16 1.26
N CYS A 75 -2.88 10.12 0.07
CA CYS A 75 -2.65 11.28 -0.79
C CYS A 75 -3.74 11.46 -1.86
N ASP A 76 -4.82 10.66 -1.87
CA ASP A 76 -5.94 10.81 -2.82
C ASP A 76 -6.95 11.89 -2.36
N MET A 77 -6.48 13.14 -2.33
CA MET A 77 -7.27 14.30 -1.89
C MET A 77 -8.32 14.75 -2.92
N ARG A 78 -8.48 14.06 -4.04
CA ARG A 78 -9.46 14.40 -5.10
C ARG A 78 -10.81 13.71 -4.90
N LYS A 79 -10.82 12.61 -4.17
CA LYS A 79 -12.06 11.87 -3.90
C LYS A 79 -12.78 12.46 -2.69
N ILE A 80 -14.10 12.56 -2.80
CA ILE A 80 -14.96 12.52 -1.63
C ILE A 80 -14.96 11.05 -1.20
N VAL A 81 -13.99 10.66 -0.40
CA VAL A 81 -13.88 9.26 0.01
C VAL A 81 -15.00 8.95 1.00
N LYS A 82 -16.08 8.43 0.46
CA LYS A 82 -17.07 7.66 1.23
C LYS A 82 -16.59 6.22 1.45
N TYR A 83 -15.33 6.02 1.79
CA TYR A 83 -14.95 4.81 2.50
C TYR A 83 -15.44 4.97 3.93
N LYS A 84 -16.73 4.75 4.08
CA LYS A 84 -17.50 4.94 5.31
C LYS A 84 -16.87 4.37 6.57
N LYS A 85 -15.94 3.42 6.46
CA LYS A 85 -15.31 2.78 7.60
C LYS A 85 -13.94 3.34 7.99
N LEU A 86 -13.24 4.02 7.08
CA LEU A 86 -11.89 4.55 7.37
C LEU A 86 -11.92 5.99 7.86
N ASN A 87 -12.86 6.81 7.35
CA ASN A 87 -12.84 8.26 7.58
C ASN A 87 -14.01 8.79 8.43
N GLU A 88 -14.95 7.95 8.88
CA GLU A 88 -16.08 8.41 9.70
C GLU A 88 -15.64 9.03 11.04
N GLN A 89 -14.41 8.76 11.48
CA GLN A 89 -13.85 9.28 12.72
C GLN A 89 -12.80 10.39 12.50
N ALA A 90 -12.36 10.59 11.26
CA ALA A 90 -11.37 11.62 10.94
C ALA A 90 -12.06 12.96 10.70
N THR A 91 -11.69 13.95 11.50
CA THR A 91 -12.19 15.33 11.38
C THR A 91 -11.26 16.21 10.55
N THR A 92 -9.98 15.84 10.43
CA THR A 92 -8.93 16.56 9.73
C THR A 92 -7.98 15.55 9.07
N GLY A 93 -7.28 15.97 8.02
CA GLY A 93 -6.33 15.10 7.32
C GLY A 93 -5.25 15.88 6.58
N LEU A 94 -4.61 15.22 5.63
CA LEU A 94 -3.47 15.75 4.88
C LEU A 94 -3.78 17.09 4.20
N SER A 95 -4.90 17.17 3.46
CA SER A 95 -5.28 18.41 2.76
C SER A 95 -5.55 19.57 3.70
N ASP A 96 -6.14 19.30 4.88
CA ASP A 96 -6.44 20.31 5.88
C ASP A 96 -5.13 20.89 6.45
N PHE A 97 -4.15 20.04 6.73
CA PHE A 97 -2.82 20.47 7.17
C PHE A 97 -2.09 21.25 6.08
N LEU A 98 -2.08 20.76 4.85
CA LEU A 98 -1.34 21.38 3.74
C LEU A 98 -1.94 22.71 3.28
N SER A 99 -3.24 22.96 3.52
CA SER A 99 -3.94 24.18 3.08
C SER A 99 -3.76 25.37 4.00
N GLN A 100 -3.05 25.23 5.11
CA GLN A 100 -3.04 26.23 6.22
C GLN A 100 -2.03 27.36 6.08
N GLU A 101 -1.53 27.65 4.90
CA GLU A 101 -0.57 28.75 4.71
C GLU A 101 -1.05 30.13 5.19
N HIS A 102 -2.37 30.29 5.50
CA HIS A 102 -2.98 31.61 5.78
C HIS A 102 -3.93 31.64 7.00
N LEU A 103 -4.00 30.59 7.82
CA LEU A 103 -4.90 30.56 8.97
C LEU A 103 -4.23 31.11 10.25
N GLN A 104 -5.02 31.75 11.13
CA GLN A 104 -4.57 32.33 12.39
C GLN A 104 -4.10 31.26 13.41
N GLU A 105 -4.53 30.04 13.28
CA GLU A 105 -4.06 28.88 14.06
C GLU A 105 -3.27 27.94 13.18
N ILE A 106 -1.98 27.79 13.47
CA ILE A 106 -1.08 26.90 12.76
C ILE A 106 -1.26 25.48 13.31
N MET A 107 -1.87 24.59 12.52
CA MET A 107 -1.95 23.17 12.85
C MET A 107 -0.56 22.55 12.81
N LYS A 108 -0.22 21.75 13.82
CA LYS A 108 1.01 20.97 13.83
C LYS A 108 0.84 19.68 13.02
N PRO A 109 1.93 19.13 12.43
CA PRO A 109 1.85 17.86 11.69
C PRO A 109 1.20 16.71 12.48
N GLU A 110 1.48 16.64 13.79
CA GLU A 110 0.96 15.58 14.67
C GLU A 110 -0.57 15.60 14.82
N GLU A 111 -1.21 16.72 14.48
CA GLU A 111 -2.66 16.84 14.60
C GLU A 111 -3.43 16.08 13.52
N VAL A 112 -2.77 15.65 12.46
CA VAL A 112 -3.35 14.82 11.41
C VAL A 112 -2.93 13.34 11.52
N PHE A 113 -2.16 12.97 12.53
CA PHE A 113 -1.73 11.61 12.80
C PHE A 113 -2.78 10.89 13.65
N TYR A 114 -3.28 9.77 13.14
CA TYR A 114 -4.27 8.95 13.82
C TYR A 114 -3.66 7.60 14.19
N GLU A 115 -3.76 7.22 15.46
CA GLU A 115 -3.50 5.85 15.86
C GLU A 115 -4.51 4.91 15.21
N THR A 116 -4.07 3.69 14.88
CA THR A 116 -4.96 2.67 14.33
C THR A 116 -5.22 1.55 15.34
N ASN A 117 -6.09 0.61 14.97
CA ASN A 117 -6.29 -0.63 15.71
C ASN A 117 -5.13 -1.62 15.54
N ILE A 118 -4.15 -1.32 14.69
CA ILE A 118 -2.95 -2.13 14.44
C ILE A 118 -1.78 -1.49 15.20
N GLU A 119 -1.10 -2.27 16.00
CA GLU A 119 0.08 -1.82 16.74
C GLU A 119 1.17 -1.35 15.76
N ASN A 120 1.91 -0.30 16.11
CA ASN A 120 2.96 0.32 15.29
C ASN A 120 2.49 0.92 13.96
N LEU A 121 1.18 1.04 13.71
CA LEU A 121 0.64 1.66 12.51
C LEU A 121 -0.09 2.96 12.82
N THR A 122 0.40 4.06 12.25
CA THR A 122 -0.24 5.38 12.24
C THR A 122 -0.78 5.67 10.85
N TYR A 123 -1.88 6.38 10.76
CA TYR A 123 -2.54 6.74 9.51
C TYR A 123 -2.81 8.24 9.42
N ILE A 124 -2.51 8.83 8.26
CA ILE A 124 -2.93 10.19 7.90
C ILE A 124 -4.00 10.07 6.81
N PRO A 125 -5.26 10.41 7.10
CA PRO A 125 -6.32 10.44 6.09
C PRO A 125 -6.11 11.58 5.10
N CYS A 126 -6.70 11.48 3.91
CA CYS A 126 -6.58 12.50 2.85
C CYS A 126 -7.12 13.88 3.26
N GLY A 127 -8.05 13.95 4.22
CA GLY A 127 -8.68 15.21 4.65
C GLY A 127 -9.82 15.65 3.74
N ALA A 128 -10.12 16.95 3.75
CA ALA A 128 -11.15 17.53 2.90
C ALA A 128 -10.77 17.45 1.42
N LYS A 129 -11.79 17.31 0.54
CA LYS A 129 -11.55 17.36 -0.91
C LYS A 129 -10.99 18.70 -1.32
N THR A 130 -9.93 18.71 -2.13
CA THR A 130 -9.35 19.90 -2.71
C THR A 130 -9.27 19.82 -4.24
N ASP A 131 -9.34 20.97 -4.89
CA ASP A 131 -9.20 21.08 -6.35
C ASP A 131 -7.73 21.17 -6.80
N ASN A 132 -6.81 21.43 -5.86
CA ASN A 132 -5.39 21.66 -6.14
C ASN A 132 -4.43 20.74 -5.37
N PRO A 133 -4.60 19.40 -5.36
CA PRO A 133 -3.74 18.49 -4.61
C PRO A 133 -2.26 18.61 -4.99
N THR A 134 -1.97 18.71 -6.29
CA THR A 134 -0.59 18.82 -6.80
C THR A 134 0.15 20.01 -6.18
N ARG A 135 -0.51 21.17 -6.07
CA ARG A 135 0.10 22.37 -5.45
C ARG A 135 0.37 22.15 -3.97
N LEU A 136 -0.59 21.56 -3.24
CA LEU A 136 -0.42 21.25 -1.83
C LEU A 136 0.72 20.28 -1.58
N LEU A 137 0.86 19.24 -2.41
CA LEU A 137 1.94 18.26 -2.33
C LEU A 137 3.33 18.86 -2.64
N CYS A 138 3.39 19.98 -3.37
CA CYS A 138 4.63 20.71 -3.64
C CYS A 138 4.92 21.84 -2.63
N SER A 139 4.13 21.95 -1.54
CA SER A 139 4.28 23.02 -0.57
C SER A 139 5.38 22.75 0.46
N THR A 140 5.87 23.81 1.11
CA THR A 140 6.79 23.71 2.25
C THR A 140 6.18 22.97 3.43
N LYS A 141 4.84 22.99 3.57
CA LYS A 141 4.13 22.20 4.56
C LYS A 141 4.27 20.69 4.33
N MET A 142 4.33 20.24 3.07
CA MET A 142 4.61 18.85 2.77
C MET A 142 6.04 18.47 3.14
N GLU A 143 7.01 19.36 2.93
CA GLU A 143 8.40 19.13 3.37
C GLU A 143 8.50 19.04 4.90
N GLU A 144 7.79 19.91 5.63
CA GLU A 144 7.68 19.87 7.09
C GLU A 144 7.12 18.52 7.57
N LEU A 145 6.01 18.05 6.96
CA LEU A 145 5.41 16.77 7.28
C LEU A 145 6.36 15.60 7.02
N LEU A 146 7.05 15.60 5.87
CA LEU A 146 8.02 14.56 5.51
C LEU A 146 9.20 14.52 6.49
N LYS A 147 9.67 15.68 6.95
CA LYS A 147 10.73 15.74 7.96
C LYS A 147 10.30 15.09 9.27
N VAL A 148 9.13 15.46 9.79
CA VAL A 148 8.58 14.85 11.01
C VAL A 148 8.35 13.34 10.83
N ALA A 149 7.84 12.93 9.67
CA ALA A 149 7.62 11.51 9.36
C ALA A 149 8.93 10.71 9.34
N ASN A 150 9.98 11.22 8.68
CA ASN A 150 11.28 10.55 8.59
C ASN A 150 12.00 10.43 9.95
N GLU A 151 11.75 11.37 10.88
CA GLU A 151 12.35 11.35 12.21
C GLU A 151 11.67 10.35 13.17
N ASN A 152 10.40 10.01 12.91
CA ASN A 152 9.58 9.27 13.89
C ASN A 152 9.16 7.87 13.44
N TYR A 153 9.30 7.53 12.15
CA TYR A 153 8.85 6.26 11.58
C TYR A 153 9.98 5.53 10.86
N ASP A 154 9.90 4.20 10.85
CA ASP A 154 10.85 3.32 10.15
C ASP A 154 10.43 3.08 8.70
N CYS A 155 9.13 3.17 8.42
CA CYS A 155 8.57 3.01 7.08
C CYS A 155 7.40 3.98 6.85
N ILE A 156 7.41 4.64 5.68
CA ILE A 156 6.37 5.58 5.26
C ILE A 156 5.79 5.08 3.94
N ILE A 157 4.48 4.84 3.90
CA ILE A 157 3.78 4.35 2.71
C ILE A 157 2.82 5.44 2.23
N PHE A 158 2.95 5.83 0.97
CA PHE A 158 2.09 6.81 0.32
C PHE A 158 1.10 6.13 -0.60
N ASP A 159 -0.19 6.33 -0.38
CA ASP A 159 -1.27 5.89 -1.27
C ASP A 159 -1.66 7.01 -2.24
N PHE A 160 -1.36 6.84 -3.51
CA PHE A 160 -1.67 7.83 -4.54
C PHE A 160 -2.74 7.37 -5.53
N PRO A 161 -3.55 8.29 -6.05
CA PRO A 161 -4.44 8.02 -7.18
C PRO A 161 -3.66 7.56 -8.41
N SER A 162 -4.39 7.00 -9.39
CA SER A 162 -3.80 6.52 -10.63
C SER A 162 -3.05 7.60 -11.40
N LEU A 163 -1.80 7.30 -11.74
CA LEU A 163 -0.90 8.19 -12.47
C LEU A 163 -1.37 8.48 -13.90
N THR A 164 -2.19 7.62 -14.52
CA THR A 164 -2.80 7.92 -15.82
C THR A 164 -3.93 8.94 -15.75
N ILE A 165 -4.48 9.18 -14.56
CA ILE A 165 -5.61 10.12 -14.38
C ILE A 165 -5.08 11.48 -13.94
N VAL A 166 -4.17 11.50 -12.95
CA VAL A 166 -3.63 12.73 -12.36
C VAL A 166 -2.13 12.62 -12.11
N PRO A 167 -1.38 13.75 -12.16
CA PRO A 167 0.07 13.74 -12.00
C PRO A 167 0.53 13.74 -10.55
N ASP A 168 -0.38 13.74 -9.58
CA ASP A 168 -0.10 14.02 -8.16
C ASP A 168 1.05 13.19 -7.60
N ALA A 169 1.13 11.90 -7.92
CA ALA A 169 2.20 11.01 -7.48
C ALA A 169 3.61 11.47 -7.92
N GLN A 170 3.71 12.14 -9.07
CA GLN A 170 5.01 12.58 -9.61
C GLN A 170 5.68 13.65 -8.74
N THR A 171 4.92 14.37 -7.92
CA THR A 171 5.47 15.38 -6.99
C THR A 171 6.42 14.79 -5.97
N LEU A 172 6.19 13.55 -5.56
CA LEU A 172 7.01 12.87 -4.56
C LEU A 172 8.04 11.88 -5.14
N PHE A 173 8.06 11.62 -6.44
CA PHE A 173 9.07 10.74 -7.05
C PHE A 173 10.53 11.14 -6.73
N PRO A 174 10.89 12.44 -6.71
CA PRO A 174 12.25 12.83 -6.35
C PRO A 174 12.63 12.50 -4.91
N VAL A 175 11.69 12.47 -3.98
CA VAL A 175 11.95 12.42 -2.53
C VAL A 175 11.74 11.04 -1.91
N VAL A 176 10.90 10.17 -2.50
CA VAL A 176 10.70 8.80 -1.99
C VAL A 176 11.86 7.88 -2.34
N ASP A 177 12.01 6.79 -1.59
CA ASP A 177 13.03 5.77 -1.81
C ASP A 177 12.58 4.72 -2.82
N GLY A 178 11.29 4.39 -2.85
CA GLY A 178 10.74 3.39 -3.75
C GLY A 178 9.42 3.77 -4.39
N ILE A 179 9.26 3.39 -5.66
CA ILE A 179 8.03 3.58 -6.43
C ILE A 179 7.53 2.21 -6.86
N ILE A 180 6.30 1.89 -6.47
CA ILE A 180 5.61 0.65 -6.84
C ILE A 180 4.40 1.00 -7.68
N LEU A 181 4.29 0.38 -8.85
CA LEU A 181 3.14 0.52 -9.73
C LEU A 181 2.13 -0.60 -9.49
N LEU A 182 0.85 -0.31 -9.62
CA LEU A 182 -0.21 -1.31 -9.58
C LEU A 182 -0.96 -1.39 -10.90
N SER A 183 -1.21 -2.61 -11.36
CA SER A 183 -2.10 -2.92 -12.47
C SER A 183 -3.15 -3.94 -12.04
N ALA A 184 -4.32 -3.94 -12.68
CA ALA A 184 -5.35 -4.95 -12.49
C ALA A 184 -5.37 -5.90 -13.69
N LEU A 185 -5.29 -7.20 -13.44
CA LEU A 185 -5.29 -8.22 -14.50
C LEU A 185 -6.59 -8.16 -15.29
N GLY A 186 -6.47 -8.14 -16.62
CA GLY A 186 -7.62 -8.07 -17.52
C GLY A 186 -8.30 -6.70 -17.63
N GLU A 187 -8.03 -5.76 -16.69
CA GLU A 187 -8.67 -4.43 -16.68
C GLU A 187 -7.70 -3.32 -17.14
N THR A 188 -6.43 -3.37 -16.72
CA THR A 188 -5.44 -2.36 -17.09
C THR A 188 -4.91 -2.59 -18.50
N ARG A 189 -5.05 -1.60 -19.38
CA ARG A 189 -4.58 -1.69 -20.78
C ARG A 189 -3.05 -1.63 -20.85
N LYS A 190 -2.46 -2.38 -21.80
CA LYS A 190 -1.01 -2.34 -22.05
C LYS A 190 -0.47 -0.93 -22.37
N SER A 191 -1.27 -0.09 -23.02
CA SER A 191 -0.92 1.32 -23.30
C SER A 191 -0.78 2.14 -22.02
N GLN A 192 -1.68 1.96 -21.04
CA GLN A 192 -1.61 2.63 -19.72
C GLN A 192 -0.37 2.20 -18.94
N ILE A 193 -0.05 0.91 -18.96
CA ILE A 193 1.18 0.41 -18.33
C ILE A 193 2.43 1.04 -18.97
N LYS A 194 2.48 1.11 -20.32
CA LYS A 194 3.59 1.74 -21.05
C LYS A 194 3.72 3.22 -20.71
N GLU A 195 2.60 3.94 -20.66
CA GLU A 195 2.55 5.36 -20.32
C GLU A 195 3.12 5.60 -18.92
N VAL A 196 2.64 4.87 -17.91
CA VAL A 196 3.09 5.02 -16.51
C VAL A 196 4.57 4.65 -16.37
N LYS A 197 5.02 3.55 -16.99
CA LYS A 197 6.43 3.17 -17.02
C LYS A 197 7.31 4.25 -17.64
N PHE A 198 6.84 4.92 -18.69
CA PHE A 198 7.56 6.03 -19.30
C PHE A 198 7.72 7.21 -18.33
N ARG A 199 6.67 7.54 -17.55
CA ARG A 199 6.73 8.61 -16.52
C ARG A 199 7.66 8.27 -15.37
N VAL A 200 7.80 6.99 -15.00
CA VAL A 200 8.70 6.52 -13.93
C VAL A 200 10.14 6.33 -14.43
N LYS A 201 10.37 6.24 -15.74
CA LYS A 201 11.70 5.99 -16.34
C LYS A 201 12.84 6.90 -15.83
N PRO A 202 12.64 8.23 -15.61
CA PRO A 202 13.68 9.09 -15.04
C PRO A 202 14.11 8.71 -13.62
N TYR A 203 13.29 7.91 -12.91
CA TYR A 203 13.49 7.45 -11.53
C TYR A 203 13.68 5.93 -11.47
N HIS A 204 14.39 5.37 -12.45
CA HIS A 204 14.55 3.91 -12.61
C HIS A 204 15.26 3.25 -11.42
N ASP A 205 16.13 3.96 -10.74
CA ASP A 205 16.83 3.59 -9.51
C ASP A 205 15.85 3.37 -8.33
N LYS A 206 14.77 4.15 -8.32
CA LYS A 206 13.69 4.09 -7.31
C LYS A 206 12.53 3.19 -7.73
N TYR A 207 12.52 2.67 -8.95
CA TYR A 207 11.45 1.78 -9.40
C TYR A 207 11.62 0.38 -8.84
N TYR A 208 10.80 0.02 -7.84
CA TYR A 208 10.83 -1.27 -7.17
C TYR A 208 10.09 -2.38 -7.93
N GLY A 209 9.20 -2.01 -8.84
CA GLY A 209 8.49 -2.98 -9.66
C GLY A 209 7.00 -2.69 -9.81
N MET A 210 6.27 -3.69 -10.32
CA MET A 210 4.84 -3.60 -10.55
C MET A 210 4.11 -4.78 -9.91
N ILE A 211 3.07 -4.48 -9.14
CA ILE A 211 2.14 -5.45 -8.59
C ILE A 211 1.02 -5.66 -9.60
N VAL A 212 0.75 -6.90 -9.96
CA VAL A 212 -0.44 -7.29 -10.72
C VAL A 212 -1.49 -7.74 -9.73
N ASN A 213 -2.55 -6.95 -9.58
CA ASN A 213 -3.66 -7.20 -8.67
C ASN A 213 -4.87 -7.81 -9.39
N LYS A 214 -5.90 -8.20 -8.64
CA LYS A 214 -7.15 -8.78 -9.13
C LYS A 214 -6.96 -10.07 -9.96
N ILE A 215 -5.97 -10.87 -9.60
CA ILE A 215 -5.79 -12.18 -10.20
C ILE A 215 -6.90 -13.11 -9.70
N PRO A 216 -7.71 -13.72 -10.57
CA PRO A 216 -8.69 -14.73 -10.17
C PRO A 216 -8.04 -15.88 -9.40
N LEU A 217 -8.70 -16.37 -8.35
CA LEU A 217 -8.13 -17.35 -7.43
C LEU A 217 -7.77 -18.67 -8.12
N ASP A 218 -8.60 -19.13 -9.06
CA ASP A 218 -8.37 -20.30 -9.89
C ASP A 218 -7.12 -20.16 -10.77
N MET A 219 -6.93 -18.98 -11.38
CA MET A 219 -5.74 -18.67 -12.16
C MET A 219 -4.49 -18.59 -11.28
N TYR A 220 -4.59 -18.02 -10.08
CA TYR A 220 -3.47 -17.98 -9.15
C TYR A 220 -3.06 -19.38 -8.71
N ARG A 221 -4.00 -20.23 -8.32
CA ARG A 221 -3.75 -21.63 -7.92
C ARG A 221 -3.15 -22.48 -9.03
N SER A 222 -3.58 -22.29 -10.29
CA SER A 222 -3.01 -23.03 -11.42
C SER A 222 -1.53 -22.71 -11.69
N ASN A 223 -1.10 -21.49 -11.35
CA ASN A 223 0.28 -21.03 -11.53
C ASN A 223 1.17 -21.23 -10.29
N ALA A 224 0.57 -21.39 -9.11
CA ALA A 224 1.29 -21.62 -7.85
C ALA A 224 1.16 -23.10 -7.44
N LYS A 225 1.77 -24.01 -8.23
CA LYS A 225 1.67 -25.47 -8.03
C LYS A 225 2.05 -25.94 -6.61
N ASP A 226 2.95 -25.20 -5.95
CA ASP A 226 3.44 -25.53 -4.61
C ASP A 226 2.66 -24.83 -3.50
N TYR A 227 1.67 -23.98 -3.86
CA TYR A 227 0.91 -23.22 -2.89
C TYR A 227 0.14 -24.11 -1.92
N ASP A 228 -0.54 -25.12 -2.45
CA ASP A 228 -1.35 -26.05 -1.67
C ASP A 228 -0.50 -26.85 -0.67
N TYR A 229 0.77 -27.15 -1.02
CA TYR A 229 1.69 -27.83 -0.13
C TYR A 229 1.97 -27.06 1.16
N TYR A 230 2.14 -25.73 1.07
CA TYR A 230 2.53 -24.91 2.22
C TYR A 230 1.34 -24.37 3.04
N PHE A 231 0.18 -24.20 2.44
CA PHE A 231 -0.92 -23.44 3.04
C PHE A 231 -2.20 -24.24 3.31
N ILE A 232 -2.42 -25.37 2.65
CA ILE A 232 -3.64 -26.17 2.87
C ILE A 232 -3.51 -27.08 4.10
N ASN A 233 -2.31 -27.48 4.47
CA ASN A 233 -2.07 -28.39 5.60
C ASN A 233 -2.28 -27.78 6.99
N GLN A 234 -2.49 -26.46 7.11
CA GLN A 234 -2.67 -25.80 8.41
C GLN A 234 -4.13 -25.73 8.87
N ASP A 235 -5.10 -25.87 7.98
CA ASP A 235 -6.54 -25.73 8.31
C ASP A 235 -7.35 -27.05 8.38
N GLY A 236 -6.68 -28.19 8.53
CA GLY A 236 -7.32 -29.43 8.92
C GLY A 236 -7.58 -30.44 7.80
N GLU A 237 -7.25 -31.65 8.12
CA GLU A 237 -7.33 -32.90 7.34
C GLU A 237 -8.67 -33.22 6.65
N GLN A 238 -9.73 -32.47 6.93
CA GLN A 238 -11.09 -32.83 6.48
C GLN A 238 -11.49 -32.36 5.07
N LYS A 239 -10.73 -31.43 4.43
CA LYS A 239 -11.05 -30.95 3.06
C LYS A 239 -10.17 -31.50 1.95
N LEU A 240 -9.12 -32.24 2.27
CA LEU A 240 -8.12 -32.70 1.30
C LEU A 240 -8.48 -33.98 0.56
N ASN A 241 -9.29 -34.84 1.16
CA ASN A 241 -9.57 -36.19 0.60
C ASN A 241 -10.45 -36.22 -0.66
N GLY A 242 -10.82 -35.08 -1.22
CA GLY A 242 -11.73 -34.99 -2.37
C GLY A 242 -11.30 -34.11 -3.54
N SER A 243 -10.21 -33.32 -3.42
CA SER A 243 -9.84 -32.41 -4.52
C SER A 243 -9.13 -33.16 -5.65
N PRO A 244 -9.46 -32.88 -6.93
CA PRO A 244 -8.80 -33.48 -8.08
C PRO A 244 -7.28 -33.26 -8.09
N ALA A 245 -6.79 -32.15 -7.53
CA ALA A 245 -5.38 -31.81 -7.44
C ALA A 245 -4.62 -32.71 -6.46
N HIS A 246 -5.23 -33.06 -5.32
CA HIS A 246 -4.62 -33.96 -4.34
C HIS A 246 -4.49 -35.38 -4.88
N LYS A 247 -5.53 -35.90 -5.56
CA LYS A 247 -5.45 -37.24 -6.21
C LYS A 247 -4.34 -37.29 -7.23
N LYS A 248 -4.21 -36.28 -8.08
CA LYS A 248 -3.16 -36.21 -9.09
C LYS A 248 -1.75 -36.14 -8.49
N TYR A 249 -1.58 -35.38 -7.41
CA TYR A 249 -0.31 -35.28 -6.69
C TYR A 249 0.11 -36.62 -6.07
N MET A 250 -0.81 -37.33 -5.43
CA MET A 250 -0.53 -38.64 -4.84
C MET A 250 -0.19 -39.67 -5.90
N GLU A 251 -0.90 -39.68 -7.04
CA GLU A 251 -0.61 -40.57 -8.17
C GLU A 251 0.77 -40.28 -8.82
N GLU A 252 1.17 -39.02 -8.92
CA GLU A 252 2.50 -38.64 -9.43
C GLU A 252 3.63 -38.98 -8.46
N THR A 253 3.39 -38.89 -7.15
CA THR A 253 4.36 -39.23 -6.10
C THR A 253 4.57 -40.76 -6.04
N GLU A 254 3.49 -41.55 -6.13
CA GLU A 254 3.57 -42.99 -6.18
C GLU A 254 4.26 -43.53 -7.44
N ARG A 255 4.18 -42.83 -8.57
CA ARG A 255 4.91 -43.19 -9.81
C ARG A 255 6.40 -42.85 -9.76
N ARG A 256 6.85 -41.96 -8.87
CA ARG A 256 8.28 -41.64 -8.68
C ARG A 256 8.98 -42.51 -7.65
N THR A 257 8.22 -43.28 -6.88
CA THR A 257 8.74 -44.19 -5.85
C THR A 257 8.74 -45.67 -6.25
N LYS A 258 8.26 -45.95 -7.47
CA LYS A 258 8.41 -47.26 -8.16
C LYS A 258 9.39 -47.12 -9.33
#